data_b08e8c5ff0e7a1826ddbebbd23b977ea
#
_entry.id   b08e8c5ff0e7a1826ddbebbd23b977ea
#
_cell.length_a   1.000
_cell.length_b   1.000
_cell.length_c   1.000
_cell.angle_alpha   90.00
_cell.angle_beta   90.00
_cell.angle_gamma   90.00
#
_symmetry.space_group_name_H-M   'P 1'
#
loop_
_entity.id
_entity.type
_entity.pdbx_description
1 polymer ?
#
loop_
_entity_poly.entity_id
_entity_poly.type
_entity_poly.pdbx_seq_one_letter_code
_entity_poly.pdbx_strand_id
1 'polypeptide(L)'
;MDVLEAIKTRRSIRRYKDKPVEDEKIIQCLDAARWAPSAMNSQPWEFIVVKDPDVRRKLAEIHRYGRHMAQSPVVIIVLAKPVSRYWHGDAAVATQNLMLAAHSLGLGTCWMGVVDTEFEEPIKKLLGVPEDLRVLCTVSLGYPDESPSRSRIPLEEKVHWEKYGVKKKLGF
;
A
#
# COMPACT_ATOMS: atom_id res chain seq x y z
N MET A 1 4.02 -17.86 -7.92
CA MET A 1 3.08 -16.87 -8.50
C MET A 1 3.88 -15.99 -9.44
N ASP A 2 3.48 -15.88 -10.69
CA ASP A 2 4.10 -14.95 -11.62
C ASP A 2 3.58 -13.51 -11.40
N VAL A 3 4.22 -12.53 -12.06
CA VAL A 3 3.90 -11.11 -11.88
C VAL A 3 2.49 -10.78 -12.35
N LEU A 4 2.05 -11.33 -13.49
CA LEU A 4 0.71 -11.04 -14.03
C LEU A 4 -0.38 -11.65 -13.15
N GLU A 5 -0.15 -12.83 -12.62
CA GLU A 5 -1.04 -13.49 -11.67
C GLU A 5 -1.15 -12.66 -10.39
N ALA A 6 -0.02 -12.20 -9.81
CA ALA A 6 -0.01 -11.35 -8.62
C ALA A 6 -0.81 -10.07 -8.83
N ILE A 7 -0.62 -9.39 -9.96
CA ILE A 7 -1.35 -8.17 -10.31
C ILE A 7 -2.86 -8.44 -10.43
N LYS A 8 -3.25 -9.53 -11.09
CA LYS A 8 -4.66 -9.86 -11.36
C LYS A 8 -5.41 -10.36 -10.13
N THR A 9 -4.71 -11.04 -9.21
CA THR A 9 -5.35 -11.74 -8.07
C THR A 9 -5.25 -10.98 -6.75
N ARG A 10 -4.29 -10.04 -6.59
CA ARG A 10 -4.20 -9.22 -5.38
C ARG A 10 -5.51 -8.47 -5.10
N ARG A 11 -5.97 -8.53 -3.85
CA ARG A 11 -7.15 -7.79 -3.34
C ARG A 11 -6.81 -7.06 -2.05
N SER A 12 -7.61 -6.05 -1.71
CA SER A 12 -7.54 -5.41 -0.39
C SER A 12 -8.15 -6.35 0.64
N ILE A 13 -7.36 -6.72 1.64
CA ILE A 13 -7.72 -7.61 2.74
C ILE A 13 -7.91 -6.80 4.02
N ARG A 14 -9.02 -7.01 4.69
CA ARG A 14 -9.40 -6.30 5.93
C ARG A 14 -9.69 -7.25 7.09
N ARG A 15 -9.72 -8.56 6.85
CA ARG A 15 -9.77 -9.59 7.89
C ARG A 15 -8.51 -10.44 7.83
N TYR A 16 -7.89 -10.63 8.97
CA TYR A 16 -6.62 -11.31 9.10
C TYR A 16 -6.75 -12.44 10.10
N LYS A 17 -6.01 -13.52 9.85
CA LYS A 17 -5.82 -14.61 10.82
C LYS A 17 -5.03 -14.09 12.01
N ASP A 18 -5.33 -14.60 13.19
CA ASP A 18 -4.52 -14.37 14.40
C ASP A 18 -3.22 -15.18 14.29
N LYS A 19 -2.34 -14.67 13.45
CA LYS A 19 -1.03 -15.27 13.17
C LYS A 19 -0.01 -14.18 12.96
N PRO A 20 1.13 -14.18 13.69
CA PRO A 20 2.20 -13.22 13.46
C PRO A 20 2.78 -13.37 12.04
N VAL A 21 3.29 -12.28 11.50
CA VAL A 21 4.05 -12.28 10.25
C VAL A 21 5.52 -12.31 10.58
N GLU A 22 6.25 -13.20 9.93
CA GLU A 22 7.68 -13.38 10.04
C GLU A 22 8.42 -12.12 9.56
N ASP A 23 9.44 -11.68 10.30
CA ASP A 23 10.19 -10.45 9.98
C ASP A 23 10.84 -10.54 8.60
N GLU A 24 11.29 -11.72 8.19
CA GLU A 24 11.89 -11.97 6.88
C GLU A 24 10.92 -11.65 5.74
N LYS A 25 9.64 -11.96 5.89
CA LYS A 25 8.62 -11.61 4.89
C LYS A 25 8.35 -10.11 4.85
N ILE A 26 8.34 -9.45 6.02
CA ILE A 26 8.19 -8.00 6.08
C ILE A 26 9.37 -7.33 5.36
N ILE A 27 10.59 -7.78 5.64
CA ILE A 27 11.82 -7.27 5.01
C ILE A 27 11.76 -7.48 3.49
N GLN A 28 11.34 -8.65 3.01
CA GLN A 28 11.19 -8.92 1.57
C GLN A 28 10.18 -7.97 0.91
N CYS A 29 9.07 -7.65 1.59
CA CYS A 29 8.11 -6.68 1.09
C CYS A 29 8.70 -5.25 1.01
N LEU A 30 9.45 -4.84 2.02
CA LEU A 30 10.12 -3.54 2.06
C LEU A 30 11.26 -3.46 1.03
N ASP A 31 12.00 -4.56 0.85
CA ASP A 31 13.02 -4.64 -0.19
C ASP A 31 12.40 -4.49 -1.59
N ALA A 32 11.29 -5.17 -1.87
CA ALA A 32 10.57 -5.01 -3.13
C ALA A 32 10.09 -3.56 -3.35
N ALA A 33 9.63 -2.89 -2.29
CA ALA A 33 9.20 -1.49 -2.35
C ALA A 33 10.32 -0.58 -2.84
N ARG A 34 11.53 -0.70 -2.30
CA ARG A 34 12.66 0.17 -2.64
C ARG A 34 13.17 0.01 -4.09
N TRP A 35 12.78 -1.06 -4.79
CA TRP A 35 13.08 -1.25 -6.21
C TRP A 35 12.09 -0.53 -7.15
N ALA A 36 11.18 0.25 -6.61
CA ALA A 36 10.30 1.08 -7.42
C ALA A 36 11.09 2.17 -8.17
N PRO A 37 10.65 2.57 -9.38
CA PRO A 37 11.21 3.74 -10.03
C PRO A 37 10.82 5.02 -9.27
N SER A 38 11.67 6.04 -9.36
CA SER A 38 11.39 7.38 -8.85
C SER A 38 11.97 8.46 -9.75
N ALA A 39 11.37 9.63 -9.73
CA ALA A 39 11.87 10.78 -10.50
C ALA A 39 13.33 11.08 -10.13
N MET A 40 14.21 11.10 -11.13
CA MET A 40 15.66 11.30 -10.96
C MET A 40 16.32 10.32 -9.97
N ASN A 41 15.73 9.14 -9.78
CA ASN A 41 16.16 8.15 -8.78
C ASN A 41 16.23 8.73 -7.36
N SER A 42 15.31 9.62 -7.02
CA SER A 42 15.29 10.34 -5.73
C SER A 42 14.96 9.45 -4.54
N GLN A 43 14.27 8.32 -4.76
CA GLN A 43 13.92 7.31 -3.74
C GLN A 43 13.38 7.95 -2.45
N PRO A 44 12.32 8.76 -2.52
CA PRO A 44 11.89 9.64 -1.42
C PRO A 44 11.21 8.93 -0.26
N TRP A 45 10.93 7.62 -0.40
CA TRP A 45 10.17 6.82 0.55
C TRP A 45 10.97 6.40 1.78
N GLU A 46 10.29 6.36 2.91
CA GLU A 46 10.71 5.73 4.15
C GLU A 46 9.55 4.90 4.71
N PHE A 47 9.84 3.96 5.59
CA PHE A 47 8.83 3.05 6.11
C PHE A 47 8.95 2.94 7.63
N ILE A 48 7.78 2.99 8.33
CA ILE A 48 7.72 2.59 9.73
C ILE A 48 6.93 1.28 9.80
N VAL A 49 7.51 0.26 10.43
CA VAL A 49 6.86 -1.03 10.69
C VAL A 49 6.28 -1.02 12.10
N VAL A 50 4.98 -1.13 12.21
CA VAL A 50 4.26 -1.13 13.49
C VAL A 50 3.74 -2.54 13.76
N LYS A 51 4.28 -3.21 14.78
CA LYS A 51 3.85 -4.52 15.30
C LYS A 51 3.17 -4.40 16.66
N ASP A 52 3.46 -3.33 17.41
CA ASP A 52 2.89 -3.08 18.72
C ASP A 52 1.35 -2.96 18.66
N PRO A 53 0.60 -3.78 19.42
CA PRO A 53 -0.86 -3.81 19.34
C PRO A 53 -1.53 -2.51 19.84
N ASP A 54 -0.91 -1.80 20.77
CA ASP A 54 -1.47 -0.55 21.30
C ASP A 54 -1.30 0.57 20.28
N VAL A 55 -0.17 0.62 19.60
CA VAL A 55 0.07 1.58 18.50
C VAL A 55 -0.87 1.30 17.32
N ARG A 56 -1.05 0.03 16.93
CA ARG A 56 -1.99 -0.35 15.86
C ARG A 56 -3.44 0.03 16.21
N ARG A 57 -3.84 -0.13 17.46
CA ARG A 57 -5.16 0.28 17.97
C ARG A 57 -5.35 1.80 17.84
N LYS A 58 -4.37 2.59 18.27
CA LYS A 58 -4.40 4.05 18.15
C LYS A 58 -4.47 4.50 16.69
N LEU A 59 -3.73 3.85 15.79
CA LEU A 59 -3.81 4.11 14.34
C LEU A 59 -5.22 3.83 13.79
N ALA A 60 -5.85 2.74 14.24
CA ALA A 60 -7.21 2.37 13.86
C ALA A 60 -8.27 3.35 14.39
N GLU A 61 -8.04 3.96 15.56
CA GLU A 61 -8.89 5.00 16.14
C GLU A 61 -8.78 6.33 15.36
N ILE A 62 -7.55 6.72 14.97
CA ILE A 62 -7.31 7.92 14.19
C ILE A 62 -7.96 7.81 12.80
N HIS A 63 -7.76 6.68 12.12
CA HIS A 63 -8.19 6.51 10.73
C HIS A 63 -9.54 5.80 10.65
N ARG A 64 -10.64 6.55 10.59
CA ARG A 64 -12.02 6.02 10.61
C ARG A 64 -12.31 4.88 9.62
N TYR A 65 -11.60 4.82 8.47
CA TYR A 65 -11.73 3.74 7.48
C TYR A 65 -10.73 2.60 7.69
N GLY A 66 -9.81 2.76 8.64
CA GLY A 66 -8.71 1.84 8.92
C GLY A 66 -8.91 0.97 10.17
N ARG A 67 -10.14 0.78 10.65
CA ARG A 67 -10.42 0.03 11.89
C ARG A 67 -9.81 -1.36 11.93
N HIS A 68 -9.66 -1.99 10.76
CA HIS A 68 -9.02 -3.31 10.63
C HIS A 68 -7.51 -3.31 10.94
N MET A 69 -6.86 -2.15 11.03
CA MET A 69 -5.46 -2.05 11.49
C MET A 69 -5.27 -2.59 12.91
N ALA A 70 -6.29 -2.47 13.77
CA ALA A 70 -6.23 -3.01 15.13
C ALA A 70 -6.11 -4.53 15.14
N GLN A 71 -6.65 -5.22 14.13
CA GLN A 71 -6.67 -6.67 14.01
C GLN A 71 -5.54 -7.21 13.11
N SER A 72 -4.94 -6.38 12.27
CA SER A 72 -3.82 -6.82 11.44
C SER A 72 -2.57 -7.01 12.31
N PRO A 73 -1.76 -8.06 12.09
CA PRO A 73 -0.55 -8.27 12.90
C PRO A 73 0.53 -7.21 12.66
N VAL A 74 0.49 -6.54 11.51
CA VAL A 74 1.45 -5.49 11.13
C VAL A 74 0.74 -4.35 10.42
N VAL A 75 1.17 -3.12 10.68
CA VAL A 75 0.84 -1.94 9.88
C VAL A 75 2.12 -1.29 9.41
N ILE A 76 2.24 -1.05 8.10
CA ILE A 76 3.36 -0.32 7.52
C ILE A 76 2.89 1.09 7.20
N ILE A 77 3.61 2.09 7.71
CA ILE A 77 3.37 3.49 7.39
C ILE A 77 4.34 3.85 6.28
N VAL A 78 3.80 4.32 5.17
CA VAL A 78 4.61 4.79 4.04
C VAL A 78 4.79 6.29 4.14
N LEU A 79 6.01 6.70 4.37
CA LEU A 79 6.44 8.09 4.42
C LEU A 79 7.13 8.47 3.12
N ALA A 80 7.15 9.75 2.82
CA ALA A 80 7.99 10.26 1.76
C ALA A 80 8.43 11.71 2.02
N LYS A 81 9.64 12.02 1.59
CA LYS A 81 10.15 13.39 1.57
C LYS A 81 9.69 14.07 0.28
N PRO A 82 9.04 15.24 0.34
CA PRO A 82 8.56 15.94 -0.85
C PRO A 82 9.71 16.67 -1.58
N VAL A 83 10.69 15.90 -2.07
CA VAL A 83 11.88 16.41 -2.79
C VAL A 83 11.60 16.87 -4.21
N SER A 84 10.46 16.49 -4.77
CA SER A 84 9.99 16.87 -6.10
C SER A 84 8.46 16.87 -6.14
N ARG A 85 7.85 17.46 -7.15
CA ARG A 85 6.39 17.38 -7.36
C ARG A 85 5.87 15.96 -7.65
N TYR A 86 6.74 15.00 -7.89
CA TYR A 86 6.40 13.61 -8.23
C TYR A 86 6.41 12.66 -7.03
N TRP A 87 6.80 13.12 -5.85
CA TRP A 87 7.00 12.28 -4.67
C TRP A 87 5.79 11.40 -4.31
N HIS A 88 4.57 11.88 -4.54
CA HIS A 88 3.35 11.07 -4.33
C HIS A 88 3.33 9.84 -5.22
N GLY A 89 3.60 10.04 -6.53
CA GLY A 89 3.67 8.96 -7.50
C GLY A 89 4.79 7.99 -7.15
N ASP A 90 5.96 8.51 -6.81
CA ASP A 90 7.14 7.72 -6.44
C ASP A 90 6.84 6.81 -5.22
N ALA A 91 6.27 7.38 -4.15
CA ALA A 91 5.89 6.60 -2.98
C ALA A 91 4.72 5.64 -3.24
N ALA A 92 3.81 6.00 -4.14
CA ALA A 92 2.68 5.13 -4.51
C ALA A 92 3.14 3.88 -5.27
N VAL A 93 4.09 4.00 -6.21
CA VAL A 93 4.61 2.82 -6.93
C VAL A 93 5.45 1.93 -6.01
N ALA A 94 6.20 2.51 -5.05
CA ALA A 94 6.88 1.75 -4.00
C ALA A 94 5.87 0.96 -3.14
N THR A 95 4.78 1.59 -2.74
CA THR A 95 3.69 0.92 -2.00
C THR A 95 3.07 -0.21 -2.81
N GLN A 96 2.85 -0.02 -4.11
CA GLN A 96 2.31 -1.08 -4.97
C GLN A 96 3.26 -2.28 -5.06
N ASN A 97 4.57 -2.06 -5.19
CA ASN A 97 5.56 -3.14 -5.17
C ASN A 97 5.51 -3.93 -3.86
N LEU A 98 5.45 -3.24 -2.71
CA LEU A 98 5.28 -3.85 -1.40
C LEU A 98 4.04 -4.76 -1.36
N MET A 99 2.91 -4.27 -1.85
CA MET A 99 1.64 -5.01 -1.82
C MET A 99 1.65 -6.24 -2.74
N LEU A 100 2.31 -6.17 -3.89
CA LEU A 100 2.48 -7.30 -4.80
C LEU A 100 3.41 -8.36 -4.21
N ALA A 101 4.53 -7.93 -3.61
CA ALA A 101 5.43 -8.83 -2.90
C ALA A 101 4.73 -9.54 -1.74
N ALA A 102 3.99 -8.80 -0.92
CA ALA A 102 3.20 -9.39 0.15
C ALA A 102 2.23 -10.46 -0.36
N HIS A 103 1.51 -10.17 -1.45
CA HIS A 103 0.58 -11.12 -2.06
C HIS A 103 1.29 -12.38 -2.57
N SER A 104 2.44 -12.24 -3.22
CA SER A 104 3.24 -13.39 -3.69
C SER A 104 3.76 -14.28 -2.56
N LEU A 105 3.95 -13.69 -1.36
CA LEU A 105 4.36 -14.38 -0.13
C LEU A 105 3.18 -14.98 0.67
N GLY A 106 1.96 -14.92 0.12
CA GLY A 106 0.74 -15.43 0.77
C GLY A 106 0.17 -14.50 1.84
N LEU A 107 0.60 -13.23 1.85
CA LEU A 107 0.08 -12.20 2.75
C LEU A 107 -1.00 -11.37 2.06
N GLY A 108 -1.91 -10.82 2.86
CA GLY A 108 -2.91 -9.86 2.44
C GLY A 108 -2.54 -8.46 2.91
N THR A 109 -2.94 -7.46 2.13
CA THR A 109 -2.71 -6.05 2.44
C THR A 109 -3.95 -5.20 2.16
N CYS A 110 -4.07 -4.07 2.86
CA CYS A 110 -5.02 -3.02 2.50
C CYS A 110 -4.34 -1.66 2.62
N TRP A 111 -4.41 -0.88 1.55
CA TRP A 111 -3.95 0.50 1.50
C TRP A 111 -5.03 1.44 2.04
N MET A 112 -4.69 2.31 3.00
CA MET A 112 -5.52 3.41 3.46
C MET A 112 -4.77 4.73 3.21
N GLY A 113 -5.37 5.62 2.41
CA GLY A 113 -4.80 6.93 2.10
C GLY A 113 -4.78 7.83 3.34
N VAL A 114 -3.69 8.56 3.53
CA VAL A 114 -3.48 9.46 4.67
C VAL A 114 -3.14 10.87 4.22
N VAL A 115 -2.31 11.01 3.22
CA VAL A 115 -1.81 12.32 2.75
C VAL A 115 -2.95 13.28 2.43
N ASP A 116 -2.80 14.53 2.87
CA ASP A 116 -3.78 15.62 2.69
C ASP A 116 -5.16 15.33 3.31
N THR A 117 -5.20 14.50 4.34
CA THR A 117 -6.42 14.23 5.12
C THR A 117 -6.24 14.66 6.58
N GLU A 118 -7.37 14.70 7.31
CA GLU A 118 -7.39 14.94 8.75
C GLU A 118 -6.63 13.90 9.58
N PHE A 119 -6.23 12.78 8.97
CA PHE A 119 -5.53 11.68 9.66
C PHE A 119 -4.01 11.88 9.69
N GLU A 120 -3.44 12.70 8.81
CA GLU A 120 -1.99 12.81 8.62
C GLU A 120 -1.29 13.33 9.89
N GLU A 121 -1.67 14.50 10.38
CA GLU A 121 -1.03 15.11 11.54
C GLU A 121 -1.16 14.28 12.83
N PRO A 122 -2.34 13.72 13.17
CA PRO A 122 -2.45 12.80 14.30
C PRO A 122 -1.54 11.56 14.18
N ILE A 123 -1.38 10.99 12.98
CA ILE A 123 -0.49 9.84 12.75
C ILE A 123 0.98 10.27 12.91
N LYS A 124 1.37 11.41 12.32
CA LYS A 124 2.73 11.97 12.50
C LYS A 124 3.05 12.14 13.98
N LYS A 125 2.17 12.77 14.75
CA LYS A 125 2.33 12.99 16.18
C LYS A 125 2.44 11.68 16.97
N LEU A 126 1.60 10.70 16.66
CA LEU A 126 1.62 9.39 17.33
C LEU A 126 2.95 8.66 17.14
N LEU A 127 3.53 8.77 15.95
CA LEU A 127 4.71 8.00 15.53
C LEU A 127 6.01 8.81 15.59
N GLY A 128 5.97 10.08 15.96
CA GLY A 128 7.15 10.94 16.01
C GLY A 128 7.75 11.24 14.63
N VAL A 129 6.91 11.30 13.58
CA VAL A 129 7.36 11.59 12.22
C VAL A 129 7.81 13.05 12.10
N PRO A 130 9.03 13.32 11.58
CA PRO A 130 9.52 14.69 11.37
C PRO A 130 8.61 15.51 10.45
N GLU A 131 8.65 16.84 10.60
CA GLU A 131 7.77 17.73 9.82
C GLU A 131 8.09 17.74 8.32
N ASP A 132 9.34 17.50 7.94
CA ASP A 132 9.78 17.44 6.55
C ASP A 132 9.41 16.13 5.83
N LEU A 133 8.81 15.18 6.53
CA LEU A 133 8.23 13.95 5.96
C LEU A 133 6.71 14.03 5.93
N ARG A 134 6.13 13.47 4.88
CA ARG A 134 4.69 13.33 4.68
C ARG A 134 4.30 11.86 4.84
N VAL A 135 3.10 11.62 5.35
CA VAL A 135 2.54 10.26 5.43
C VAL A 135 1.67 10.01 4.21
N LEU A 136 2.15 9.25 3.23
CA LEU A 136 1.35 8.92 2.05
C LEU A 136 0.15 8.06 2.41
N CYS A 137 0.40 6.96 3.12
CA CYS A 137 -0.64 6.00 3.45
C CYS A 137 -0.21 5.10 4.62
N THR A 138 -1.18 4.35 5.14
CA THR A 138 -0.95 3.18 5.97
C THR A 138 -1.31 1.93 5.20
N VAL A 139 -0.58 0.84 5.39
CA VAL A 139 -0.83 -0.48 4.79
C VAL A 139 -0.94 -1.51 5.91
N SER A 140 -2.14 -2.04 6.15
CA SER A 140 -2.29 -3.21 7.01
C SER A 140 -1.77 -4.45 6.29
N LEU A 141 -1.11 -5.37 7.02
CA LEU A 141 -0.45 -6.54 6.46
C LEU A 141 -0.59 -7.73 7.41
N GLY A 142 -0.94 -8.89 6.86
CA GLY A 142 -1.10 -10.13 7.63
C GLY A 142 -1.56 -11.28 6.76
N TYR A 143 -1.73 -12.46 7.36
CA TYR A 143 -2.31 -13.61 6.67
C TYR A 143 -3.81 -13.40 6.44
N PRO A 144 -4.30 -13.49 5.19
CA PRO A 144 -5.70 -13.20 4.90
C PRO A 144 -6.64 -14.24 5.52
N ASP A 145 -7.77 -13.75 6.08
CA ASP A 145 -8.89 -14.56 6.54
C ASP A 145 -10.17 -14.25 5.76
N GLU A 146 -9.99 -13.80 4.53
CA GLU A 146 -11.05 -13.55 3.56
C GLU A 146 -10.50 -13.68 2.13
N SER A 147 -11.40 -13.90 1.18
CA SER A 147 -11.06 -13.97 -0.26
C SER A 147 -12.05 -13.13 -1.07
N PRO A 148 -11.94 -11.78 -1.02
CA PRO A 148 -12.86 -10.91 -1.73
C PRO A 148 -12.66 -10.99 -3.23
N SER A 149 -13.78 -10.96 -3.98
CA SER A 149 -13.78 -10.88 -5.44
C SER A 149 -14.32 -9.52 -5.89
N ARG A 150 -13.65 -8.90 -6.84
CA ARG A 150 -14.07 -7.63 -7.46
C ARG A 150 -13.75 -7.65 -8.94
N SER A 151 -14.70 -7.34 -9.77
CA SER A 151 -14.50 -7.14 -11.21
C SER A 151 -13.71 -5.86 -11.51
N ARG A 152 -13.27 -5.76 -12.74
CA ARG A 152 -12.71 -4.52 -13.31
C ARG A 152 -13.60 -4.04 -14.44
N ILE A 153 -13.56 -2.75 -14.70
CA ILE A 153 -14.17 -2.16 -15.88
C ILE A 153 -13.51 -2.81 -17.11
N PRO A 154 -14.27 -3.18 -18.15
CA PRO A 154 -13.71 -3.74 -19.36
C PRO A 154 -12.57 -2.89 -19.93
N LEU A 155 -11.52 -3.56 -20.40
CA LEU A 155 -10.31 -2.87 -20.86
C LEU A 155 -10.61 -1.93 -22.03
N GLU A 156 -11.51 -2.33 -22.93
CA GLU A 156 -11.93 -1.55 -24.08
C GLU A 156 -12.47 -0.17 -23.72
N GLU A 157 -13.10 -0.04 -22.55
CA GLU A 157 -13.60 1.25 -22.06
C GLU A 157 -12.47 2.18 -21.63
N LYS A 158 -11.31 1.65 -21.26
CA LYS A 158 -10.16 2.38 -20.69
C LYS A 158 -9.05 2.66 -21.68
N VAL A 159 -9.06 2.00 -22.84
CA VAL A 159 -7.99 2.14 -23.84
C VAL A 159 -8.48 2.99 -25.02
N HIS A 160 -7.66 3.93 -25.41
CA HIS A 160 -7.82 4.75 -26.62
C HIS A 160 -6.52 4.63 -27.45
N TRP A 161 -6.66 4.64 -28.75
CA TRP A 161 -5.54 4.46 -29.68
C TRP A 161 -5.23 5.78 -30.37
N GLU A 162 -3.97 6.19 -30.36
CA GLU A 162 -3.44 7.42 -30.95
C GLU A 162 -4.06 8.72 -30.37
N LYS A 163 -5.39 8.78 -30.27
CA LYS A 163 -6.15 9.94 -29.75
C LYS A 163 -7.27 9.50 -28.82
N TYR A 164 -7.61 10.35 -27.87
CA TYR A 164 -8.77 10.11 -27.00
C TYR A 164 -10.04 9.89 -27.81
N GLY A 165 -10.82 8.88 -27.45
CA GLY A 165 -12.07 8.50 -28.13
C GLY A 165 -11.91 7.45 -29.24
N VAL A 166 -10.72 7.27 -29.78
CA VAL A 166 -10.49 6.25 -30.82
C VAL A 166 -10.39 4.86 -30.17
N LYS A 167 -11.32 3.99 -30.53
CA LYS A 167 -11.42 2.62 -30.00
C LYS A 167 -11.00 1.59 -31.06
N LYS A 168 -10.37 0.50 -30.62
CA LYS A 168 -10.10 -0.68 -31.43
C LYS A 168 -10.65 -1.90 -30.69
N LYS A 169 -11.14 -2.90 -31.42
CA LYS A 169 -11.50 -4.18 -30.85
C LYS A 169 -10.25 -4.87 -30.33
N LEU A 170 -10.22 -5.19 -29.03
CA LEU A 170 -9.13 -5.96 -28.44
C LEU A 170 -9.45 -7.44 -28.61
N GLY A 171 -8.59 -8.18 -29.32
CA GLY A 171 -8.76 -9.62 -29.52
C GLY A 171 -8.22 -10.39 -28.29
N PHE A 172 -9.11 -10.64 -27.30
CA PHE A 172 -8.85 -11.58 -26.20
C PHE A 172 -9.87 -12.69 -26.25
#